data_ae9f05eba2ec4a172b2aaa7e0896fc05
#
_entry.id   ae9f05eba2ec4a172b2aaa7e0896fc05
#
_cell.length_a   1.000
_cell.length_b   1.000
_cell.length_c   1.000
_cell.angle_alpha   90.00
_cell.angle_beta   90.00
_cell.angle_gamma   90.00
#
_symmetry.space_group_name_H-M   'P 1'
#
loop_
_entity.id
_entity.type
_entity.pdbx_description
1 polymer ?
#
loop_
_entity_poly.entity_id
_entity_poly.type
_entity_poly.pdbx_seq_one_letter_code
_entity_poly.pdbx_strand_id
1 'polypeptide(L)'
;MINGSKTFITNGIKSDFYVAAVRTGENGYDGISMMVIDRSNIGINTSALKKLGWHASETAEISFDNVRVPKENLIGEINKGFYYIMEKFELERLILSTGALASAEYALEYGLQYLSERKAFNRSLNTFQELRHRVAQLSAELACLKAFNYQICDALQRKENVTKECAMSKLLCTEFMDKLSYQVLQFLGGYGYMEEY
;
A
#
# COMPACT_ATOMS: atom_id res chain seq x y z
N MET A 1 13.83 28.00 5.73
CA MET A 1 14.53 27.12 6.69
C MET A 1 13.56 26.07 7.18
N ILE A 2 13.93 24.78 7.11
CA ILE A 2 13.12 23.65 7.54
C ILE A 2 13.81 22.96 8.71
N ASN A 3 13.05 22.69 9.78
CA ASN A 3 13.46 21.97 10.97
C ASN A 3 12.40 20.93 11.34
N GLY A 4 12.81 19.74 11.75
CA GLY A 4 11.92 18.68 12.19
C GLY A 4 12.37 17.30 11.75
N SER A 5 11.48 16.32 11.84
CA SER A 5 11.76 14.94 11.45
C SER A 5 10.56 14.31 10.72
N LYS A 6 10.86 13.28 9.96
CA LYS A 6 9.90 12.40 9.29
C LYS A 6 10.29 10.95 9.53
N THR A 7 9.33 10.12 9.89
CA THR A 7 9.57 8.70 10.17
C THR A 7 8.77 7.83 9.20
N PHE A 8 9.25 6.63 8.95
CA PHE A 8 8.67 5.64 8.02
C PHE A 8 8.63 6.09 6.56
N ILE A 9 9.68 6.79 6.12
CA ILE A 9 9.73 7.32 4.75
C ILE A 9 10.30 6.28 3.81
N THR A 10 9.46 5.80 2.91
CA THR A 10 9.85 4.90 1.81
C THR A 10 10.84 5.61 0.89
N ASN A 11 11.90 4.91 0.51
CA ASN A 11 13.02 5.43 -0.28
C ASN A 11 13.76 6.62 0.36
N GLY A 12 13.61 6.84 1.66
CA GLY A 12 14.21 8.00 2.34
C GLY A 12 15.73 8.06 2.29
N ILE A 13 16.40 6.93 2.03
CA ILE A 13 17.86 6.88 1.85
C ILE A 13 18.26 7.02 0.38
N LYS A 14 17.51 6.42 -0.54
CA LYS A 14 17.90 6.31 -1.95
C LYS A 14 17.37 7.43 -2.83
N SER A 15 16.33 8.15 -2.39
CA SER A 15 15.75 9.25 -3.16
C SER A 15 16.74 10.42 -3.32
N ASP A 16 16.75 11.04 -4.47
CA ASP A 16 17.55 12.25 -4.74
C ASP A 16 16.88 13.50 -4.17
N PHE A 17 15.55 13.47 -4.04
CA PHE A 17 14.78 14.59 -3.46
C PHE A 17 13.57 14.05 -2.68
N TYR A 18 13.05 14.88 -1.80
CA TYR A 18 11.83 14.62 -1.03
C TYR A 18 10.74 15.62 -1.40
N VAL A 19 9.54 15.13 -1.59
CA VAL A 19 8.32 15.96 -1.60
C VAL A 19 7.74 15.96 -0.20
N ALA A 20 7.89 17.06 0.51
CA ALA A 20 7.59 17.12 1.93
C ALA A 20 6.49 18.14 2.26
N ALA A 21 5.56 17.72 3.09
CA ALA A 21 4.63 18.63 3.76
C ALA A 21 5.36 19.36 4.88
N VAL A 22 5.38 20.69 4.81
CA VAL A 22 6.02 21.56 5.77
C VAL A 22 5.04 22.60 6.29
N ARG A 23 5.22 23.03 7.53
CA ARG A 23 4.41 24.08 8.11
C ARG A 23 4.97 25.45 7.72
N THR A 24 4.14 26.24 7.04
CA THR A 24 4.48 27.59 6.58
C THR A 24 3.54 28.66 7.13
N GLY A 25 2.46 28.27 7.75
CA GLY A 25 1.47 29.16 8.35
C GLY A 25 1.09 28.74 9.77
N GLU A 26 -0.04 29.25 10.23
CA GLU A 26 -0.59 28.96 11.55
C GLU A 26 -1.01 27.48 11.72
N ASN A 27 -1.47 27.13 12.92
CA ASN A 27 -1.99 25.79 13.19
C ASN A 27 -3.23 25.48 12.37
N GLY A 28 -3.37 24.20 11.99
CA GLY A 28 -4.49 23.73 11.18
C GLY A 28 -4.09 23.34 9.76
N TYR A 29 -5.07 23.05 8.95
CA TYR A 29 -4.88 22.53 7.58
C TYR A 29 -4.34 23.59 6.62
N ASP A 30 -4.74 24.85 6.81
CA ASP A 30 -4.33 25.99 5.99
C ASP A 30 -2.91 26.51 6.29
N GLY A 31 -2.18 25.84 7.16
CA GLY A 31 -0.77 26.18 7.48
C GLY A 31 0.25 25.24 6.87
N ILE A 32 -0.14 24.36 5.93
CA ILE A 32 0.73 23.35 5.34
C ILE A 32 1.00 23.68 3.87
N SER A 33 2.27 23.61 3.49
CA SER A 33 2.70 23.72 2.09
C SER A 33 3.47 22.46 1.66
N MET A 34 3.54 22.22 0.36
CA MET A 34 4.35 21.15 -0.22
C MET A 34 5.64 21.72 -0.79
N MET A 35 6.78 21.13 -0.44
CA MET A 35 8.11 21.58 -0.89
C MET A 35 8.89 20.42 -1.49
N VAL A 36 9.63 20.70 -2.57
CA VAL A 36 10.68 19.80 -3.07
C VAL A 36 11.97 20.12 -2.31
N ILE A 37 12.52 19.13 -1.65
CA ILE A 37 13.74 19.25 -0.86
C ILE A 37 14.79 18.33 -1.46
N ASP A 38 15.87 18.89 -1.97
CA ASP A 38 17.00 18.12 -2.46
C ASP A 38 17.70 17.40 -1.30
N ARG A 39 17.94 16.11 -1.44
CA ARG A 39 18.58 15.30 -0.40
C ARG A 39 20.02 15.75 -0.11
N SER A 40 20.71 16.34 -1.07
CA SER A 40 22.07 16.84 -0.90
C SER A 40 22.17 18.10 -0.03
N ASN A 41 21.03 18.71 0.36
CA ASN A 41 21.05 19.88 1.22
C ASN A 41 21.71 19.61 2.57
N ILE A 42 22.55 20.53 2.99
CA ILE A 42 23.22 20.49 4.31
C ILE A 42 22.15 20.52 5.41
N GLY A 43 22.34 19.69 6.43
CA GLY A 43 21.42 19.57 7.56
C GLY A 43 20.40 18.44 7.42
N ILE A 44 20.45 17.64 6.35
CA ILE A 44 19.63 16.43 6.21
C ILE A 44 20.44 15.21 6.65
N ASN A 45 19.88 14.46 7.60
CA ASN A 45 20.40 13.16 8.02
C ASN A 45 19.34 12.09 7.85
N THR A 46 19.74 10.90 7.42
CA THR A 46 18.86 9.76 7.20
C THR A 46 19.37 8.52 7.92
N SER A 47 18.47 7.75 8.50
CA SER A 47 18.79 6.46 9.11
C SER A 47 17.82 5.37 8.66
N ALA A 48 18.36 4.19 8.33
CA ALA A 48 17.55 3.05 7.89
C ALA A 48 16.78 2.43 9.05
N LEU A 49 15.52 2.10 8.82
CA LEU A 49 14.68 1.34 9.75
C LEU A 49 14.64 -0.14 9.34
N LYS A 50 14.83 -1.02 10.33
CA LYS A 50 14.65 -2.47 10.12
C LYS A 50 13.17 -2.80 10.09
N LYS A 51 12.75 -3.58 9.09
CA LYS A 51 11.34 -3.90 8.85
C LYS A 51 11.07 -5.39 8.93
N LEU A 52 9.84 -5.74 9.27
CA LEU A 52 9.36 -7.12 9.27
C LEU A 52 9.19 -7.69 7.84
N GLY A 53 8.78 -6.85 6.89
CA GLY A 53 8.51 -7.25 5.50
C GLY A 53 8.91 -6.18 4.49
N TRP A 54 8.68 -6.47 3.22
CA TRP A 54 9.06 -5.60 2.09
C TRP A 54 10.54 -5.28 2.08
N HIS A 55 11.38 -6.32 2.22
CA HIS A 55 12.83 -6.16 2.36
C HIS A 55 13.50 -5.57 1.11
N ALA A 56 12.88 -5.70 -0.07
CA ALA A 56 13.38 -5.10 -1.31
C ALA A 56 13.26 -3.57 -1.35
N SER A 57 12.37 -2.99 -0.53
CA SER A 57 12.23 -1.53 -0.36
C SER A 57 12.90 -1.09 0.92
N GLU A 58 13.51 0.08 0.94
CA GLU A 58 14.02 0.65 2.19
C GLU A 58 13.03 1.64 2.80
N THR A 59 13.13 1.84 4.11
CA THR A 59 12.33 2.80 4.87
C THR A 59 13.24 3.50 5.85
N ALA A 60 13.13 4.80 5.96
CA ALA A 60 14.03 5.63 6.75
C ALA A 60 13.32 6.56 7.72
N GLU A 61 14.06 7.00 8.68
CA GLU A 61 13.85 8.24 9.41
C GLU A 61 14.71 9.34 8.78
N ILE A 62 14.15 10.53 8.65
CA ILE A 62 14.83 11.70 8.08
C ILE A 62 14.75 12.84 9.09
N SER A 63 15.88 13.46 9.43
CA SER A 63 15.93 14.67 10.23
C SER A 63 16.39 15.85 9.38
N PHE A 64 15.79 17.00 9.66
CA PHE A 64 16.09 18.28 9.02
C PHE A 64 16.56 19.26 10.11
N ASP A 65 17.78 19.74 10.00
CA ASP A 65 18.37 20.72 10.90
C ASP A 65 18.80 21.96 10.10
N ASN A 66 18.03 23.03 10.23
CA ASN A 66 18.25 24.30 9.55
C ASN A 66 18.44 24.19 8.02
N VAL A 67 17.71 23.26 7.39
CA VAL A 67 17.80 23.00 5.96
C VAL A 67 17.25 24.19 5.18
N ARG A 68 18.08 24.78 4.33
CA ARG A 68 17.68 25.88 3.45
C ARG A 68 17.08 25.34 2.16
N VAL A 69 15.84 25.71 1.88
CA VAL A 69 15.14 25.35 0.65
C VAL A 69 14.70 26.62 -0.04
N PRO A 70 15.01 26.79 -1.34
CA PRO A 70 14.53 27.91 -2.13
C PRO A 70 13.00 27.95 -2.16
N LYS A 71 12.42 29.15 -2.18
CA LYS A 71 10.94 29.28 -2.26
C LYS A 71 10.39 28.84 -3.61
N GLU A 72 11.21 28.80 -4.63
CA GLU A 72 10.89 28.30 -5.97
C GLU A 72 10.60 26.78 -5.97
N ASN A 73 11.03 26.07 -4.93
CA ASN A 73 10.75 24.65 -4.73
C ASN A 73 9.35 24.40 -4.12
N LEU A 74 8.55 25.44 -3.93
CA LEU A 74 7.15 25.32 -3.51
C LEU A 74 6.34 24.65 -4.63
N ILE A 75 5.58 23.63 -4.28
CA ILE A 75 4.62 22.97 -5.17
C ILE A 75 3.27 23.65 -4.99
N GLY A 76 2.75 24.24 -6.07
CA GLY A 76 1.47 24.93 -6.07
C GLY A 76 1.48 26.19 -5.22
N GLU A 77 0.46 26.40 -4.41
CA GLU A 77 0.27 27.62 -3.60
C GLU A 77 0.69 27.40 -2.15
N ILE A 78 1.20 28.46 -1.53
CA ILE A 78 1.54 28.44 -0.11
C ILE A 78 0.29 28.15 0.74
N ASN A 79 0.46 27.33 1.77
CA ASN A 79 -0.59 26.91 2.71
C ASN A 79 -1.74 26.07 2.09
N LYS A 80 -1.57 25.55 0.86
CA LYS A 80 -2.53 24.65 0.20
C LYS A 80 -2.08 23.18 0.15
N GLY A 81 -0.97 22.87 0.74
CA GLY A 81 -0.36 21.53 0.69
C GLY A 81 -1.25 20.42 1.25
N PHE A 82 -2.03 20.69 2.30
CA PHE A 82 -2.95 19.70 2.85
C PHE A 82 -4.00 19.24 1.81
N TYR A 83 -4.55 20.17 1.06
CA TYR A 83 -5.57 19.86 0.03
C TYR A 83 -4.98 19.03 -1.11
N TYR A 84 -3.76 19.34 -1.54
CA TYR A 84 -3.05 18.54 -2.55
C TYR A 84 -2.80 17.11 -2.08
N ILE A 85 -2.44 16.92 -0.80
CA ILE A 85 -2.26 15.59 -0.21
C ILE A 85 -3.58 14.81 -0.22
N MET A 86 -4.68 15.45 0.23
CA MET A 86 -5.98 14.77 0.31
C MET A 86 -6.48 14.31 -1.05
N GLU A 87 -6.33 15.13 -2.08
CA GLU A 87 -6.67 14.76 -3.46
C GLU A 87 -5.89 13.53 -3.95
N LYS A 88 -4.59 13.45 -3.64
CA LYS A 88 -3.76 12.32 -4.08
C LYS A 88 -3.99 11.05 -3.26
N PHE A 89 -4.29 11.17 -1.98
CA PHE A 89 -4.55 10.01 -1.12
C PHE A 89 -5.78 9.21 -1.52
N GLU A 90 -6.73 9.81 -2.18
CA GLU A 90 -7.89 9.11 -2.74
C GLU A 90 -7.45 8.10 -3.80
N LEU A 91 -6.67 8.55 -4.78
CA LEU A 91 -6.13 7.69 -5.83
C LEU A 91 -5.17 6.63 -5.28
N GLU A 92 -4.32 6.98 -4.30
CA GLU A 92 -3.42 6.03 -3.66
C GLU A 92 -4.16 4.89 -2.97
N ARG A 93 -5.28 5.16 -2.29
CA ARG A 93 -6.12 4.12 -1.69
C ARG A 93 -6.67 3.16 -2.74
N LEU A 94 -7.11 3.67 -3.88
CA LEU A 94 -7.60 2.84 -4.98
C LEU A 94 -6.47 1.98 -5.58
N ILE A 95 -5.28 2.53 -5.77
CA ILE A 95 -4.11 1.79 -6.26
C ILE A 95 -3.73 0.67 -5.28
N LEU A 96 -3.70 0.96 -3.98
CA LEU A 96 -3.41 -0.05 -2.95
C LEU A 96 -4.45 -1.18 -2.94
N SER A 97 -5.73 -0.85 -3.06
CA SER A 97 -6.78 -1.87 -3.12
C SER A 97 -6.67 -2.75 -4.36
N THR A 98 -6.36 -2.15 -5.51
CA THR A 98 -6.14 -2.89 -6.77
C THR A 98 -4.93 -3.82 -6.66
N GLY A 99 -3.84 -3.34 -6.08
CA GLY A 99 -2.65 -4.15 -5.82
C GLY A 99 -2.93 -5.32 -4.87
N ALA A 100 -3.69 -5.10 -3.81
CA ALA A 100 -4.10 -6.15 -2.88
C ALA A 100 -4.95 -7.23 -3.57
N LEU A 101 -5.90 -6.84 -4.43
CA LEU A 101 -6.73 -7.79 -5.18
C LEU A 101 -5.92 -8.60 -6.19
N ALA A 102 -4.99 -7.97 -6.91
CA ALA A 102 -4.10 -8.68 -7.85
C ALA A 102 -3.21 -9.69 -7.12
N SER A 103 -2.67 -9.32 -5.96
CA SER A 103 -1.89 -10.22 -5.12
C SER A 103 -2.73 -11.36 -4.54
N ALA A 104 -3.98 -11.07 -4.15
CA ALA A 104 -4.92 -12.09 -3.68
C ALA A 104 -5.27 -13.10 -4.78
N GLU A 105 -5.52 -12.62 -5.99
CA GLU A 105 -5.80 -13.48 -7.16
C GLU A 105 -4.61 -14.41 -7.45
N TYR A 106 -3.41 -13.86 -7.52
CA TYR A 106 -2.19 -14.64 -7.72
C TYR A 106 -1.98 -15.71 -6.62
N ALA A 107 -2.14 -15.31 -5.35
CA ALA A 107 -2.01 -16.25 -4.22
C ALA A 107 -3.07 -17.36 -4.28
N LEU A 108 -4.30 -17.03 -4.64
CA LEU A 108 -5.37 -18.04 -4.80
C LEU A 108 -5.06 -19.03 -5.93
N GLU A 109 -4.61 -18.54 -7.09
CA GLU A 109 -4.20 -19.39 -8.23
C GLU A 109 -3.07 -20.34 -7.82
N TYR A 110 -2.05 -19.83 -7.12
CA TYR A 110 -0.96 -20.64 -6.57
C TYR A 110 -1.47 -21.73 -5.63
N GLY A 111 -2.36 -21.38 -4.70
CA GLY A 111 -2.99 -22.33 -3.79
C GLY A 111 -3.82 -23.40 -4.52
N LEU A 112 -4.57 -23.01 -5.55
CA LEU A 112 -5.36 -23.93 -6.37
C LEU A 112 -4.49 -24.92 -7.13
N GLN A 113 -3.39 -24.47 -7.70
CA GLN A 113 -2.41 -25.32 -8.36
C GLN A 113 -1.88 -26.37 -7.37
N TYR A 114 -1.40 -25.95 -6.20
CA TYR A 114 -0.91 -26.85 -5.17
C TYR A 114 -1.96 -27.88 -4.74
N LEU A 115 -3.21 -27.48 -4.50
CA LEU A 115 -4.30 -28.38 -4.16
C LEU A 115 -4.60 -29.42 -5.23
N SER A 116 -4.37 -29.09 -6.51
CA SER A 116 -4.57 -30.00 -7.64
C SER A 116 -3.47 -31.06 -7.76
N GLU A 117 -2.23 -30.68 -7.49
CA GLU A 117 -1.02 -31.50 -7.65
C GLU A 117 -0.78 -32.37 -6.41
N ARG A 118 -0.94 -31.83 -5.21
CA ARG A 118 -0.68 -32.54 -3.95
C ARG A 118 -1.70 -33.61 -3.68
N LYS A 119 -1.20 -34.81 -3.38
CA LYS A 119 -2.02 -35.98 -3.02
C LYS A 119 -1.87 -36.33 -1.55
N ALA A 120 -2.99 -36.65 -0.90
CA ALA A 120 -3.05 -37.25 0.44
C ALA A 120 -4.20 -38.26 0.45
N PHE A 121 -4.04 -39.33 1.19
CA PHE A 121 -5.05 -40.42 1.27
C PHE A 121 -5.46 -40.94 -0.12
N ASN A 122 -4.45 -41.10 -1.02
CA ASN A 122 -4.59 -41.61 -2.42
C ASN A 122 -5.45 -40.74 -3.35
N ARG A 123 -5.68 -39.46 -3.04
CA ARG A 123 -6.42 -38.53 -3.91
C ARG A 123 -5.87 -37.09 -3.81
N SER A 124 -6.10 -36.28 -4.82
CA SER A 124 -5.69 -34.87 -4.82
C SER A 124 -6.44 -34.07 -3.73
N LEU A 125 -5.75 -33.06 -3.16
CA LEU A 125 -6.33 -32.24 -2.08
C LEU A 125 -7.58 -31.48 -2.53
N ASN A 126 -7.68 -31.07 -3.78
CA ASN A 126 -8.83 -30.38 -4.35
C ASN A 126 -10.12 -31.23 -4.39
N THR A 127 -10.03 -32.53 -4.10
CA THR A 127 -11.22 -33.43 -4.01
C THR A 127 -11.87 -33.41 -2.62
N PHE A 128 -11.21 -32.87 -1.61
CA PHE A 128 -11.77 -32.78 -0.25
C PHE A 128 -12.79 -31.64 -0.17
N GLN A 129 -13.98 -31.97 0.31
CA GLN A 129 -15.12 -31.06 0.37
C GLN A 129 -14.81 -29.78 1.17
N GLU A 130 -14.11 -29.90 2.29
CA GLU A 130 -13.73 -28.78 3.15
C GLU A 130 -12.88 -27.76 2.37
N LEU A 131 -11.85 -28.21 1.65
CA LEU A 131 -10.98 -27.35 0.86
C LEU A 131 -11.74 -26.71 -0.31
N ARG A 132 -12.62 -27.48 -0.98
CA ARG A 132 -13.46 -26.95 -2.06
C ARG A 132 -14.39 -25.84 -1.57
N HIS A 133 -14.98 -25.97 -0.39
CA HIS A 133 -15.85 -24.95 0.17
C HIS A 133 -15.08 -23.68 0.52
N ARG A 134 -13.88 -23.80 1.11
CA ARG A 134 -13.02 -22.64 1.38
C ARG A 134 -12.62 -21.91 0.10
N VAL A 135 -12.16 -22.64 -0.90
CA VAL A 135 -11.82 -22.06 -2.22
C VAL A 135 -13.03 -21.36 -2.83
N ALA A 136 -14.21 -21.98 -2.82
CA ALA A 136 -15.42 -21.37 -3.37
C ALA A 136 -15.78 -20.06 -2.66
N GLN A 137 -15.66 -20.03 -1.32
CA GLN A 137 -15.91 -18.81 -0.54
C GLN A 137 -14.92 -17.71 -0.88
N LEU A 138 -13.60 -18.01 -0.89
CA LEU A 138 -12.56 -17.04 -1.22
C LEU A 138 -12.72 -16.51 -2.66
N SER A 139 -13.05 -17.38 -3.61
CA SER A 139 -13.29 -16.98 -5.00
C SER A 139 -14.50 -16.04 -5.14
N ALA A 140 -15.59 -16.32 -4.42
CA ALA A 140 -16.77 -15.47 -4.42
C ALA A 140 -16.50 -14.09 -3.81
N GLU A 141 -15.80 -14.02 -2.67
CA GLU A 141 -15.40 -12.76 -2.04
C GLU A 141 -14.46 -11.95 -2.96
N LEU A 142 -13.49 -12.60 -3.58
CA LEU A 142 -12.58 -11.97 -4.54
C LEU A 142 -13.35 -11.36 -5.72
N ALA A 143 -14.29 -12.12 -6.29
CA ALA A 143 -15.09 -11.64 -7.43
C ALA A 143 -15.94 -10.42 -7.04
N CYS A 144 -16.55 -10.40 -5.86
CA CYS A 144 -17.31 -9.26 -5.36
C CYS A 144 -16.42 -8.02 -5.16
N LEU A 145 -15.25 -8.18 -4.55
CA LEU A 145 -14.33 -7.07 -4.31
C LEU A 145 -13.73 -6.52 -5.61
N LYS A 146 -13.42 -7.39 -6.58
CA LYS A 146 -13.01 -6.97 -7.92
C LYS A 146 -14.09 -6.15 -8.62
N ALA A 147 -15.35 -6.61 -8.59
CA ALA A 147 -16.46 -5.87 -9.19
C ALA A 147 -16.63 -4.48 -8.55
N PHE A 148 -16.56 -4.41 -7.21
CA PHE A 148 -16.63 -3.14 -6.50
C PHE A 148 -15.46 -2.20 -6.86
N ASN A 149 -14.23 -2.72 -6.94
CA ASN A 149 -13.06 -1.94 -7.32
C ASN A 149 -13.17 -1.40 -8.75
N TYR A 150 -13.62 -2.21 -9.72
CA TYR A 150 -13.86 -1.75 -11.09
C TYR A 150 -14.95 -0.68 -11.16
N GLN A 151 -16.01 -0.81 -10.38
CA GLN A 151 -17.08 0.22 -10.30
C GLN A 151 -16.50 1.58 -9.85
N ILE A 152 -15.58 1.57 -8.89
CA ILE A 152 -14.90 2.80 -8.43
C ILE A 152 -14.03 3.38 -9.55
N CYS A 153 -13.27 2.53 -10.26
CA CYS A 153 -12.46 2.97 -11.41
C CYS A 153 -13.32 3.65 -12.48
N ASP A 154 -14.47 3.07 -12.82
CA ASP A 154 -15.40 3.64 -13.81
C ASP A 154 -15.99 4.97 -13.33
N ALA A 155 -16.38 5.08 -12.07
CA ALA A 155 -16.88 6.32 -11.49
C ALA A 155 -15.80 7.42 -11.49
N LEU A 156 -14.55 7.06 -11.15
CA LEU A 156 -13.42 7.98 -11.20
C LEU A 156 -13.15 8.50 -12.63
N GLN A 157 -13.26 7.63 -13.65
CA GLN A 157 -13.14 8.05 -15.06
C GLN A 157 -14.24 9.05 -15.46
N ARG A 158 -15.43 8.90 -14.89
CA ARG A 158 -16.54 9.87 -15.08
C ARG A 158 -16.39 11.13 -14.22
N LYS A 159 -15.29 11.27 -13.48
CA LYS A 159 -14.99 12.39 -12.56
C LYS A 159 -16.03 12.55 -11.43
N GLU A 160 -16.63 11.46 -11.01
CA GLU A 160 -17.51 11.40 -9.84
C GLU A 160 -16.69 11.45 -8.55
N ASN A 161 -17.27 11.93 -7.45
CA ASN A 161 -16.64 11.87 -6.14
C ASN A 161 -16.72 10.44 -5.60
N VAL A 162 -15.57 9.81 -5.41
CA VAL A 162 -15.44 8.42 -4.95
C VAL A 162 -14.60 8.29 -3.67
N THR A 163 -14.42 9.36 -2.93
CA THR A 163 -13.58 9.41 -1.72
C THR A 163 -13.98 8.35 -0.69
N LYS A 164 -15.27 8.20 -0.45
CA LYS A 164 -15.81 7.19 0.47
C LYS A 164 -15.56 5.78 -0.05
N GLU A 165 -15.86 5.53 -1.32
CA GLU A 165 -15.73 4.23 -1.96
C GLU A 165 -14.26 3.79 -2.04
N CYS A 166 -13.33 4.69 -2.33
CA CYS A 166 -11.89 4.44 -2.29
C CYS A 166 -11.43 4.03 -0.88
N ALA A 167 -11.92 4.69 0.16
CA ALA A 167 -11.60 4.35 1.54
C ALA A 167 -12.17 2.96 1.93
N MET A 168 -13.41 2.66 1.54
CA MET A 168 -14.05 1.35 1.74
C MET A 168 -13.30 0.25 0.99
N SER A 169 -12.96 0.48 -0.28
CA SER A 169 -12.24 -0.50 -1.09
C SER A 169 -10.88 -0.81 -0.49
N LYS A 170 -10.11 0.22 -0.08
CA LYS A 170 -8.81 0.00 0.57
C LYS A 170 -8.94 -0.88 1.81
N LEU A 171 -9.88 -0.59 2.68
CA LEU A 171 -10.12 -1.39 3.89
C LEU A 171 -10.42 -2.84 3.54
N LEU A 172 -11.47 -3.06 2.76
CA LEU A 172 -11.98 -4.41 2.47
C LEU A 172 -10.97 -5.26 1.68
N CYS A 173 -10.31 -4.68 0.67
CA CYS A 173 -9.39 -5.43 -0.19
C CYS A 173 -8.10 -5.82 0.54
N THR A 174 -7.59 -4.95 1.44
CA THR A 174 -6.38 -5.27 2.20
C THR A 174 -6.66 -6.31 3.30
N GLU A 175 -7.78 -6.22 4.00
CA GLU A 175 -8.20 -7.25 4.97
C GLU A 175 -8.50 -8.59 4.31
N PHE A 176 -9.10 -8.57 3.13
CA PHE A 176 -9.32 -9.78 2.34
C PHE A 176 -8.00 -10.42 1.90
N MET A 177 -7.02 -9.63 1.45
CA MET A 177 -5.70 -10.14 1.08
C MET A 177 -5.03 -10.84 2.26
N ASP A 178 -5.09 -10.27 3.47
CA ASP A 178 -4.55 -10.88 4.68
C ASP A 178 -5.23 -12.22 4.98
N LYS A 179 -6.56 -12.24 5.00
CA LYS A 179 -7.37 -13.44 5.18
C LYS A 179 -7.04 -14.53 4.16
N LEU A 180 -6.94 -14.15 2.87
CA LEU A 180 -6.68 -15.09 1.79
C LEU A 180 -5.26 -15.66 1.88
N SER A 181 -4.26 -14.85 2.17
CA SER A 181 -2.88 -15.28 2.35
C SER A 181 -2.76 -16.33 3.45
N TYR A 182 -3.40 -16.09 4.60
CA TYR A 182 -3.45 -17.06 5.69
C TYR A 182 -4.09 -18.39 5.25
N GLN A 183 -5.19 -18.34 4.49
CA GLN A 183 -5.86 -19.55 4.01
C GLN A 183 -5.02 -20.31 2.99
N VAL A 184 -4.31 -19.62 2.11
CA VAL A 184 -3.41 -20.25 1.13
C VAL A 184 -2.23 -20.91 1.84
N LEU A 185 -1.60 -20.26 2.81
CA LEU A 185 -0.57 -20.89 3.66
C LEU A 185 -1.10 -22.16 4.32
N GLN A 186 -2.35 -22.16 4.81
CA GLN A 186 -2.97 -23.34 5.39
C GLN A 186 -3.18 -24.46 4.36
N PHE A 187 -3.47 -24.15 3.09
CA PHE A 187 -3.57 -25.15 2.03
C PHE A 187 -2.25 -25.86 1.76
N LEU A 188 -1.14 -25.16 1.90
CA LEU A 188 0.21 -25.72 1.77
C LEU A 188 0.61 -26.66 2.93
N GLY A 189 -0.12 -26.60 4.07
CA GLY A 189 0.17 -27.37 5.27
C GLY A 189 1.56 -27.08 5.81
N GLY A 190 2.35 -28.09 6.12
CA GLY A 190 3.72 -27.92 6.65
C GLY A 190 4.66 -27.18 5.69
N TYR A 191 4.43 -27.27 4.39
CA TYR A 191 5.23 -26.55 3.40
C TYR A 191 5.02 -25.03 3.45
N GLY A 192 3.85 -24.54 3.89
CA GLY A 192 3.60 -23.12 4.08
C GLY A 192 4.44 -22.45 5.18
N TYR A 193 5.20 -23.27 5.96
CA TYR A 193 6.14 -22.77 6.96
C TYR A 193 7.61 -22.81 6.49
N MET A 194 7.87 -23.32 5.28
CA MET A 194 9.21 -23.46 4.72
C MET A 194 9.52 -22.27 3.79
N GLU A 195 10.80 -21.87 3.74
CA GLU A 195 11.26 -20.74 2.91
C GLU A 195 11.20 -21.00 1.39
N GLU A 196 10.98 -22.25 1.00
CA GLU A 196 10.91 -22.68 -0.41
C GLU A 196 9.53 -22.44 -1.06
N TYR A 197 8.51 -22.06 -0.25
CA TYR A 197 7.11 -21.88 -0.64
C TYR A 197 6.58 -20.48 -0.38
#